data_2177e1b1a92d6485122410c3e56c24de
#
_entry.id   2177e1b1a92d6485122410c3e56c24de
#
_cell.length_a   1.000
_cell.length_b   1.000
_cell.length_c   1.000
_cell.angle_alpha   90.00
_cell.angle_beta   90.00
_cell.angle_gamma   90.00
#
_symmetry.space_group_name_H-M   'P 1'
#
loop_
_entity.id
_entity.type
_entity.pdbx_description
1 polymer ?
#
loop_
_entity_poly.entity_id
_entity_poly.type
_entity_poly.pdbx_seq_one_letter_code
_entity_poly.pdbx_strand_id
1 'polypeptide(L)' 'MIALEQISYRFLLRKEPEGGYTAIVPTLPGCITFGDTIEEAIDMAWEAIEGYLESLEAHGEEIPTEQDLIE' A
#
# COMPACT_ATOMS: atom_id res chain seq x y z
N MET A 1 -3.74 24.14 2.33
CA MET A 1 -2.92 23.19 1.60
C MET A 1 -2.86 21.86 2.32
N ILE A 2 -2.97 20.81 1.57
CA ILE A 2 -2.92 19.49 2.15
C ILE A 2 -1.47 19.09 2.38
N ALA A 3 -1.21 18.62 3.55
CA ALA A 3 0.11 18.13 3.85
C ALA A 3 0.20 16.67 3.38
N LEU A 4 0.85 16.48 2.25
CA LEU A 4 0.97 15.15 1.67
C LEU A 4 1.68 14.19 2.61
N GLU A 5 2.55 14.73 3.44
CA GLU A 5 3.26 13.89 4.38
C GLU A 5 2.33 13.26 5.39
N GLN A 6 1.08 13.70 5.46
CA GLN A 6 0.13 13.08 6.38
C GLN A 6 -0.57 11.89 5.77
N ILE A 7 -0.36 11.64 4.50
CA ILE A 7 -0.89 10.47 3.85
C ILE A 7 0.12 9.35 4.03
N SER A 8 -0.21 8.42 4.88
CA SER A 8 0.71 7.32 5.13
C SER A 8 -0.09 6.04 5.25
N TYR A 9 0.54 4.96 4.86
CA TYR A 9 -0.08 3.65 4.90
C TYR A 9 0.86 2.69 5.57
N ARG A 10 0.30 1.80 6.37
CA ARG A 10 1.08 0.75 6.99
C ARG A 10 1.29 -0.37 6.01
N PHE A 11 2.45 -0.98 6.08
CA PHE A 11 2.76 -2.18 5.34
C PHE A 11 2.86 -3.33 6.32
N LEU A 12 2.25 -4.44 5.98
CA LEU A 12 2.48 -5.68 6.69
C LEU A 12 3.39 -6.53 5.83
N LEU A 13 4.54 -6.88 6.36
CA LEU A 13 5.51 -7.69 5.64
C LEU A 13 5.47 -9.09 6.17
N ARG A 14 5.32 -10.05 5.28
CA ARG A 14 5.32 -11.46 5.66
C ARG A 14 6.44 -12.17 4.94
N LYS A 15 7.29 -12.84 5.70
CA LYS A 15 8.34 -13.64 5.11
C LYS A 15 7.74 -14.93 4.59
N GLU A 16 8.01 -15.22 3.33
CA GLU A 16 7.47 -16.42 2.71
C GLU A 16 8.39 -17.60 2.94
N PRO A 17 7.83 -18.78 3.18
CA PRO A 17 8.68 -19.95 3.47
C PRO A 17 9.62 -20.31 2.34
N GLU A 18 9.22 -20.02 1.11
CA GLU A 18 10.00 -20.37 -0.05
C GLU A 18 10.98 -19.28 -0.46
N GLY A 19 11.04 -18.21 0.31
CA GLY A 19 11.90 -17.09 0.01
C GLY A 19 11.09 -15.89 -0.42
N GLY A 20 11.67 -14.71 -0.16
CA GLY A 20 10.98 -13.50 -0.52
C GLY A 20 10.01 -13.03 0.54
N TYR A 21 9.35 -11.92 0.23
CA TYR A 21 8.47 -11.25 1.19
C TYR A 21 7.22 -10.77 0.47
N THR A 22 6.10 -10.87 1.17
CA THR A 22 4.83 -10.31 0.69
C THR A 22 4.56 -9.04 1.47
N ALA A 23 4.22 -7.98 0.74
CA ALA A 23 3.85 -6.71 1.37
C ALA A 23 2.36 -6.48 1.16
N ILE A 24 1.68 -6.22 2.26
CA ILE A 24 0.24 -5.99 2.24
C ILE A 24 -0.04 -4.60 2.76
N VAL A 25 -0.88 -3.86 2.05
CA VAL A 25 -1.31 -2.54 2.49
C VAL A 25 -2.77 -2.67 2.90
N PRO A 26 -3.04 -2.85 4.20
CA PRO A 26 -4.40 -3.19 4.63
C PRO A 26 -5.45 -2.12 4.30
N THR A 27 -5.06 -0.86 4.29
CA THR A 27 -6.00 0.22 4.03
C THR A 27 -6.50 0.21 2.58
N LEU A 28 -5.73 -0.39 1.68
CA LEU A 28 -6.09 -0.46 0.27
C LEU A 28 -6.39 -1.91 -0.08
N PRO A 29 -7.67 -2.27 -0.11
CA PRO A 29 -8.03 -3.69 -0.36
C PRO A 29 -7.44 -4.19 -1.65
N GLY A 30 -6.83 -5.35 -1.59
CA GLY A 30 -6.21 -5.95 -2.76
C GLY A 30 -4.84 -5.44 -3.10
N CYS A 31 -4.31 -4.50 -2.33
CA CYS A 31 -2.97 -3.97 -2.59
C CYS A 31 -1.94 -4.87 -1.93
N ILE A 32 -1.52 -5.88 -2.67
CA ILE A 32 -0.59 -6.89 -2.18
C ILE A 32 0.52 -7.04 -3.22
N THR A 33 1.76 -6.96 -2.76
CA THR A 33 2.90 -7.08 -3.65
C THR A 33 3.89 -8.09 -3.09
N PHE A 34 4.87 -8.41 -3.90
CA PHE A 34 5.87 -9.39 -3.54
C PHE A 34 7.24 -8.89 -3.97
N GLY A 35 8.27 -9.23 -3.21
CA GLY A 35 9.64 -8.93 -3.56
C GLY A 35 10.56 -9.98 -3.00
N ASP A 36 11.74 -10.13 -3.62
CA ASP A 36 12.72 -11.08 -3.13
C ASP A 36 13.36 -10.63 -1.84
N THR A 37 13.40 -9.33 -1.61
CA THR A 37 13.92 -8.75 -0.39
C THR A 37 12.87 -7.84 0.21
N ILE A 38 13.09 -7.44 1.47
CA ILE A 38 12.19 -6.50 2.12
C ILE A 38 12.15 -5.20 1.35
N GLU A 39 13.31 -4.70 0.94
CA GLU A 39 13.35 -3.45 0.20
C GLU A 39 12.58 -3.53 -1.10
N GLU A 40 12.76 -4.63 -1.81
CA GLU A 40 12.05 -4.80 -3.07
C GLU A 40 10.55 -4.88 -2.85
N ALA A 41 10.13 -5.60 -1.82
CA ALA A 41 8.70 -5.72 -1.54
C ALA A 41 8.10 -4.35 -1.22
N ILE A 42 8.83 -3.53 -0.49
CA ILE A 42 8.36 -2.20 -0.15
C ILE A 42 8.31 -1.31 -1.38
N ASP A 43 9.34 -1.38 -2.24
CA ASP A 43 9.34 -0.60 -3.47
C ASP A 43 8.15 -0.96 -4.35
N MET A 44 7.88 -2.26 -4.47
CA MET A 44 6.74 -2.70 -5.24
C MET A 44 5.44 -2.22 -4.63
N ALA A 45 5.37 -2.21 -3.31
CA ALA A 45 4.17 -1.73 -2.63
C ALA A 45 3.95 -0.25 -2.91
N TRP A 46 5.01 0.56 -2.91
CA TRP A 46 4.85 1.97 -3.22
C TRP A 46 4.33 2.18 -4.63
N GLU A 47 4.85 1.43 -5.60
CA GLU A 47 4.35 1.53 -6.96
C GLU A 47 2.89 1.14 -7.03
N ALA A 48 2.52 0.09 -6.31
CA ALA A 48 1.14 -0.38 -6.33
C ALA A 48 0.23 0.66 -5.70
N ILE A 49 0.68 1.32 -4.62
CA ILE A 49 -0.12 2.36 -3.99
C ILE A 49 -0.35 3.50 -4.97
N GLU A 50 0.68 3.92 -5.68
CA GLU A 50 0.52 5.01 -6.63
C GLU A 50 -0.51 4.67 -7.69
N GLY A 51 -0.41 3.48 -8.26
CA GLY A 51 -1.37 3.07 -9.27
C GLY A 51 -2.77 2.93 -8.72
N TYR A 52 -2.87 2.42 -7.50
CA TYR A 52 -4.17 2.26 -6.86
C TYR A 52 -4.85 3.62 -6.68
N LEU A 53 -4.09 4.59 -6.15
CA LEU A 53 -4.65 5.91 -5.91
C LEU A 53 -5.02 6.62 -7.21
N GLU A 54 -4.20 6.46 -8.24
CA GLU A 54 -4.52 7.05 -9.53
C GLU A 54 -5.81 6.48 -10.09
N SER A 55 -6.00 5.17 -9.90
CA SER A 55 -7.21 4.52 -10.38
C SER A 55 -8.44 5.07 -9.66
N LEU A 56 -8.31 5.25 -8.34
CA LEU A 56 -9.42 5.79 -7.57
C LEU A 56 -9.78 7.20 -8.04
N GLU A 57 -8.76 8.02 -8.25
CA GLU A 57 -9.00 9.38 -8.71
C GLU A 57 -9.65 9.39 -10.09
N ALA A 58 -9.20 8.52 -10.97
CA ALA A 58 -9.77 8.45 -12.31
C ALA A 58 -11.23 8.07 -12.29
N HIS A 59 -11.65 7.32 -11.29
CA HIS A 59 -13.05 6.90 -11.17
C HIS A 59 -13.84 7.77 -10.22
N GLY A 60 -13.25 8.84 -9.72
CA GLY A 60 -13.94 9.74 -8.81
C GLY A 60 -14.23 9.14 -7.46
N GLU A 61 -13.45 8.15 -7.06
CA GLU A 61 -13.67 7.48 -5.79
C GLU A 61 -12.81 8.09 -4.71
N GLU A 62 -13.29 7.95 -3.50
CA GLU A 62 -12.60 8.50 -2.35
C GLU A 62 -11.35 7.70 -2.03
N ILE A 63 -10.28 8.39 -1.65
CA ILE A 63 -9.03 7.75 -1.30
C ILE A 63 -9.08 7.34 0.17
N PRO A 64 -8.97 6.04 0.48
CA PRO A 64 -8.96 5.59 1.86
C PRO A 64 -7.70 6.06 2.58
N THR A 65 -7.82 6.29 3.86
CA THR A 65 -6.68 6.64 4.68
C THR A 65 -6.67 5.77 5.93
N GLU A 66 -5.54 5.80 6.64
CA GLU A 66 -5.44 5.02 7.87
C GLU A 66 -6.46 5.48 8.90
N GLN A 67 -6.84 6.74 8.84
CA GLN A 67 -7.82 7.25 9.78
C GLN A 67 -9.16 6.56 9.63
N ASP A 68 -9.46 6.09 8.43
CA ASP A 68 -10.74 5.44 8.19
C ASP A 68 -10.84 4.09 8.88
N LEU A 69 -9.73 3.58 9.39
CA LEU A 69 -9.72 2.30 10.08
C LEU A 69 -9.98 2.44 11.57
N ILE A 70 -10.01 3.63 12.08
CA ILE A 70 -10.18 3.88 13.51
C ILE A 70 -11.64 3.97 13.84
N GLU A 71 -12.05 3.17 14.79
CA GLU A 71 -13.45 3.12 15.20
C GLU A 71 -13.73 4.00 16.37
#